data_09df77b610011d2aed12b6d568034f35
#
_entry.id   09df77b610011d2aed12b6d568034f35
#
_cell.length_a   1.000
_cell.length_b   1.000
_cell.length_c   1.000
_cell.angle_alpha   90.00
_cell.angle_beta   90.00
_cell.angle_gamma   90.00
#
_symmetry.space_group_name_H-M   'P 1'
#
loop_
_entity.id
_entity.type
_entity.pdbx_description
1 polymer ?
#
loop_
_entity_poly.entity_id
_entity_poly.type
_entity_poly.pdbx_seq_one_letter_code
_entity_poly.pdbx_strand_id
1 'polypeptide(L)'
;NILGEDATRLFSPVHDEIMKPIYQRVYRGNFGQQTAKYVVEGVSMLDYLDVYKTFSMGMRDSYKLDNIAYIELGENKVDIGETNLAELSINNWEKFVDYNIHDVRLLVRLDAKLMYMDLARMLSYIGLTPFNAALGTISTVNGRAIVEARKQDPPRVIPTFVKGDDRTEKYEGAYVGEPQRGFQDNVI
;
A
#
# COMPACT_ATOMS: atom_id res chain seq x y z
N ASN A 1 14.21 21.29 5.60
CA ASN A 1 13.75 20.83 6.91
C ASN A 1 13.18 22.01 7.70
N ILE A 2 11.85 22.26 7.55
CA ILE A 2 11.19 23.45 8.13
C ILE A 2 11.07 23.31 9.66
N LEU A 3 10.99 22.08 10.18
CA LEU A 3 10.73 21.81 11.59
C LEU A 3 11.95 21.37 12.41
N GLY A 4 13.10 21.12 11.76
CA GLY A 4 14.28 20.55 12.43
C GLY A 4 14.17 19.06 12.75
N GLU A 5 15.28 18.42 13.11
CA GLU A 5 15.31 16.98 13.41
C GLU A 5 14.55 16.63 14.71
N ASP A 6 14.57 17.51 15.70
CA ASP A 6 13.90 17.24 16.98
C ASP A 6 12.37 17.23 16.86
N ALA A 7 11.80 18.05 16.00
CA ALA A 7 10.35 18.06 15.77
C ALA A 7 9.84 16.82 15.05
N THR A 8 10.68 16.16 14.24
CA THR A 8 10.29 14.92 13.55
C THR A 8 10.17 13.73 14.49
N ARG A 9 10.84 13.77 15.64
CA ARG A 9 10.73 12.74 16.68
C ARG A 9 9.34 12.69 17.30
N LEU A 10 8.60 13.80 17.29
CA LEU A 10 7.24 13.86 17.82
C LEU A 10 6.22 13.02 17.01
N PHE A 11 6.52 12.70 15.77
CA PHE A 11 5.63 11.89 14.92
C PHE A 11 5.77 10.39 15.16
N SER A 12 6.84 9.93 15.81
CA SER A 12 7.06 8.52 16.12
C SER A 12 6.83 8.23 17.60
N PRO A 13 6.10 7.17 17.95
CA PRO A 13 5.99 6.72 19.33
C PRO A 13 7.29 6.06 19.84
N VAL A 14 8.24 5.80 18.95
CA VAL A 14 9.53 5.19 19.30
C VAL A 14 10.51 6.28 19.66
N HIS A 15 10.90 6.33 20.92
CA HIS A 15 11.85 7.31 21.49
C HIS A 15 13.22 6.68 21.75
N ASP A 16 13.64 5.71 20.94
CA ASP A 16 14.94 5.08 21.07
C ASP A 16 16.03 5.99 20.49
N GLU A 17 17.14 6.16 21.22
CA GLU A 17 18.29 6.94 20.77
C GLU A 17 19.04 6.24 19.60
N ILE A 18 18.86 4.94 19.44
CA ILE A 18 19.56 4.10 18.44
C ILE A 18 18.79 4.11 17.10
N MET A 19 17.47 4.17 17.13
CA MET A 19 16.63 4.14 15.93
C MET A 19 16.27 5.54 15.44
N LYS A 20 16.45 5.79 14.16
CA LYS A 20 15.94 7.00 13.53
C LYS A 20 14.42 6.94 13.49
N PRO A 21 13.69 7.88 14.11
CA PRO A 21 12.23 7.86 14.17
C PRO A 21 11.59 8.01 12.79
N ILE A 22 12.28 8.66 11.86
CA ILE A 22 11.87 8.80 10.47
C ILE A 22 13.06 8.45 9.58
N TYR A 23 12.86 7.55 8.64
CA TYR A 23 13.88 7.17 7.66
C TYR A 23 13.28 6.99 6.28
N GLN A 24 14.14 7.09 5.27
CA GLN A 24 13.77 6.89 3.89
C GLN A 24 14.00 5.43 3.50
N ARG A 25 12.97 4.77 3.01
CA ARG A 25 13.05 3.42 2.47
C ARG A 25 12.89 3.45 0.96
N VAL A 26 13.85 2.87 0.26
CA VAL A 26 13.81 2.76 -1.19
C VAL A 26 13.18 1.42 -1.57
N TYR A 27 12.10 1.48 -2.33
CA TYR A 27 11.43 0.32 -2.91
C TYR A 27 11.83 0.20 -4.37
N ARG A 28 12.15 -1.00 -4.81
CA ARG A 28 12.40 -1.30 -6.22
C ARG A 28 11.16 -1.93 -6.82
N GLY A 29 10.56 -1.28 -7.80
CA GLY A 29 9.46 -1.82 -8.57
C GLY A 29 9.91 -2.86 -9.60
N ASN A 30 8.96 -3.57 -10.19
CA ASN A 30 9.20 -4.69 -11.11
C ASN A 30 9.99 -4.31 -12.39
N PHE A 31 10.03 -3.04 -12.74
CA PHE A 31 10.77 -2.53 -13.92
C PHE A 31 12.02 -1.72 -13.55
N GLY A 32 12.59 -1.96 -12.37
CA GLY A 32 13.79 -1.25 -11.91
C GLY A 32 13.54 0.19 -11.44
N GLN A 33 12.30 0.66 -11.44
CA GLN A 33 11.94 1.96 -10.88
C GLN A 33 12.19 1.97 -9.37
N GLN A 34 12.89 2.99 -8.91
CA GLN A 34 13.12 3.18 -7.48
C GLN A 34 12.15 4.26 -6.97
N THR A 35 11.36 3.90 -6.00
CA THR A 35 10.47 4.84 -5.29
C THR A 35 10.92 4.94 -3.85
N ALA A 36 11.21 6.15 -3.40
CA ALA A 36 11.58 6.41 -2.02
C ALA A 36 10.36 6.86 -1.23
N LYS A 37 10.06 6.17 -0.14
CA LYS A 37 9.00 6.55 0.80
C LYS A 37 9.61 6.81 2.17
N TYR A 38 9.10 7.84 2.85
CA TYR A 38 9.45 8.08 4.24
C TYR A 38 8.64 7.15 5.13
N VAL A 39 9.30 6.52 6.07
CA VAL A 39 8.70 5.62 7.07
C VAL A 39 8.84 6.27 8.42
N VAL A 40 7.73 6.33 9.15
CA VAL A 40 7.71 6.74 10.55
C VAL A 40 7.69 5.49 11.39
N GLU A 41 8.72 5.28 12.21
CA GLU A 41 8.82 4.07 13.02
C GLU A 41 7.69 4.02 14.06
N GLY A 42 7.07 2.85 14.23
CA GLY A 42 5.95 2.65 15.11
C GLY A 42 4.59 3.17 14.61
N VAL A 43 4.54 3.77 13.41
CA VAL A 43 3.30 4.23 12.77
C VAL A 43 3.09 3.50 11.46
N SER A 44 1.95 2.85 11.32
CA SER A 44 1.56 2.25 10.04
C SER A 44 0.96 3.31 9.13
N MET A 45 1.63 3.55 8.01
CA MET A 45 1.18 4.48 6.98
C MET A 45 0.74 3.71 5.74
N LEU A 46 -0.49 3.94 5.30
CA LEU A 46 -1.02 3.44 4.04
C LEU A 46 -1.40 4.62 3.14
N ASP A 47 -0.88 4.60 1.92
CA ASP A 47 -1.33 5.52 0.88
C ASP A 47 -2.64 4.97 0.29
N TYR A 48 -3.71 5.78 0.32
CA TYR A 48 -5.00 5.36 -0.19
C TYR A 48 -4.98 5.03 -1.69
N LEU A 49 -4.07 5.64 -2.44
CA LEU A 49 -3.86 5.30 -3.84
C LEU A 49 -3.34 3.86 -4.01
N ASP A 50 -2.39 3.44 -3.16
CA ASP A 50 -1.89 2.07 -3.16
C ASP A 50 -2.98 1.08 -2.73
N VAL A 51 -3.79 1.45 -1.73
CA VAL A 51 -4.97 0.68 -1.29
C VAL A 51 -5.97 0.52 -2.43
N TYR A 52 -6.34 1.62 -3.08
CA TYR A 52 -7.27 1.60 -4.21
C TYR A 52 -6.76 0.75 -5.37
N LYS A 53 -5.48 0.90 -5.77
CA LYS A 53 -4.88 0.08 -6.83
C LYS A 53 -4.85 -1.41 -6.52
N THR A 54 -4.71 -1.76 -5.24
CA THR A 54 -4.63 -3.16 -4.81
C THR A 54 -5.99 -3.83 -4.85
N PHE A 55 -7.04 -3.14 -4.44
CA PHE A 55 -8.38 -3.73 -4.27
C PHE A 55 -9.36 -3.41 -5.39
N SER A 56 -9.12 -2.37 -6.19
CA SER A 56 -10.00 -2.07 -7.32
C SER A 56 -9.86 -3.11 -8.42
N MET A 57 -10.99 -3.58 -8.94
CA MET A 57 -11.01 -4.46 -10.09
C MET A 57 -10.80 -3.65 -11.38
N GLY A 58 -9.82 -4.07 -12.17
CA GLY A 58 -9.53 -3.50 -13.48
C GLY A 58 -8.59 -2.29 -13.46
N MET A 59 -8.01 -2.02 -14.60
CA MET A 59 -7.16 -0.86 -14.81
C MET A 59 -8.01 0.39 -15.02
N ARG A 60 -7.51 1.52 -14.54
CA ARG A 60 -8.12 2.84 -14.75
C ARG A 60 -7.25 3.66 -15.69
N ASP A 61 -7.86 4.46 -16.53
CA ASP A 61 -7.14 5.37 -17.45
C ASP A 61 -6.33 6.41 -16.68
N SER A 62 -6.83 6.81 -15.53
CA SER A 62 -6.15 7.76 -14.64
C SER A 62 -6.44 7.44 -13.18
N TYR A 63 -5.40 7.48 -12.36
CA TYR A 63 -5.48 7.32 -10.90
C TYR A 63 -5.45 8.66 -10.15
N LYS A 64 -5.74 9.77 -10.83
CA LYS A 64 -5.95 11.05 -10.16
C LYS A 64 -7.21 10.97 -9.29
N LEU A 65 -7.17 11.60 -8.12
CA LEU A 65 -8.29 11.59 -7.16
C LEU A 65 -9.61 12.03 -7.80
N ASP A 66 -9.55 13.02 -8.64
CA ASP A 66 -10.65 13.55 -9.41
C ASP A 66 -11.35 12.49 -10.30
N ASN A 67 -10.56 11.77 -11.08
CA ASN A 67 -11.07 10.71 -11.95
C ASN A 67 -11.66 9.54 -11.14
N ILE A 68 -11.01 9.17 -10.04
CA ILE A 68 -11.50 8.13 -9.14
C ILE A 68 -12.81 8.56 -8.48
N ALA A 69 -12.89 9.81 -7.99
CA ALA A 69 -14.08 10.35 -7.38
C ALA A 69 -15.26 10.40 -8.38
N TYR A 70 -14.99 10.79 -9.61
CA TYR A 70 -16.01 10.77 -10.66
C TYR A 70 -16.53 9.36 -10.95
N ILE A 71 -15.65 8.39 -11.12
CA ILE A 71 -16.02 6.99 -11.39
C ILE A 71 -16.78 6.37 -10.23
N GLU A 72 -16.27 6.57 -9.01
CA GLU A 72 -16.82 5.87 -7.84
C GLU A 72 -17.96 6.63 -7.17
N LEU A 73 -17.91 7.95 -7.11
CA LEU A 73 -18.94 8.76 -6.42
C LEU A 73 -19.87 9.49 -7.37
N GLY A 74 -19.54 9.59 -8.65
CA GLY A 74 -20.26 10.43 -9.62
C GLY A 74 -20.04 11.93 -9.41
N GLU A 75 -18.99 12.30 -8.69
CA GLU A 75 -18.70 13.68 -8.33
C GLU A 75 -17.48 14.20 -9.08
N ASN A 76 -17.63 15.41 -9.61
CA ASN A 76 -16.53 16.12 -10.21
C ASN A 76 -15.77 16.92 -9.15
N LYS A 77 -14.48 17.12 -9.41
CA LYS A 77 -13.62 18.00 -8.63
C LYS A 77 -14.17 19.44 -8.65
N VAL A 78 -13.91 20.16 -7.55
CA VAL A 78 -14.08 21.61 -7.55
C VAL A 78 -13.05 22.19 -8.51
N ASP A 79 -13.50 22.84 -9.57
CA ASP A 79 -12.62 23.51 -10.52
C ASP A 79 -11.96 24.72 -9.83
N ILE A 80 -10.68 24.61 -9.58
CA ILE A 80 -9.87 25.71 -9.01
C ILE A 80 -9.33 26.66 -10.10
N GLY A 81 -9.66 26.40 -11.37
CA GLY A 81 -9.07 27.06 -12.53
C GLY A 81 -7.66 26.54 -12.83
N GLU A 82 -7.03 27.09 -13.83
CA GLU A 82 -5.66 26.71 -14.28
C GLU A 82 -4.55 27.12 -13.31
N THR A 83 -4.88 27.53 -12.10
CA THR A 83 -3.89 28.08 -11.13
C THR A 83 -3.07 26.94 -10.53
N ASN A 84 -1.75 27.09 -10.60
CA ASN A 84 -0.82 26.21 -9.91
C ASN A 84 -1.09 26.24 -8.39
N LEU A 85 -1.15 25.07 -7.74
CA LEU A 85 -1.40 24.98 -6.29
C LEU A 85 -0.42 25.81 -5.44
N ALA A 86 0.84 25.95 -5.88
CA ALA A 86 1.82 26.78 -5.22
C ALA A 86 1.45 28.28 -5.31
N GLU A 87 0.97 28.74 -6.45
CA GLU A 87 0.48 30.11 -6.63
C GLU A 87 -0.80 30.34 -5.86
N LEU A 88 -1.71 29.36 -5.81
CA LEU A 88 -2.94 29.45 -5.03
C LEU A 88 -2.65 29.62 -3.54
N SER A 89 -1.66 28.89 -3.01
CA SER A 89 -1.28 28.98 -1.61
C SER A 89 -0.72 30.34 -1.20
N ILE A 90 -0.15 31.09 -2.15
CA ILE A 90 0.40 32.42 -1.93
C ILE A 90 -0.68 33.51 -2.14
N ASN A 91 -1.46 33.38 -3.21
CA ASN A 91 -2.36 34.42 -3.67
C ASN A 91 -3.75 34.32 -3.02
N ASN A 92 -4.22 33.12 -2.68
CA ASN A 92 -5.52 32.91 -2.09
C ASN A 92 -5.50 31.71 -1.13
N TRP A 93 -5.05 31.95 0.08
CA TRP A 93 -4.91 30.96 1.13
C TRP A 93 -6.22 30.27 1.51
N GLU A 94 -7.33 31.02 1.59
CA GLU A 94 -8.64 30.46 1.94
C GLU A 94 -9.08 29.42 0.91
N LYS A 95 -9.01 29.76 -0.38
CA LYS A 95 -9.34 28.84 -1.47
C LYS A 95 -8.44 27.63 -1.50
N PHE A 96 -7.14 27.80 -1.18
CA PHE A 96 -6.20 26.69 -1.06
C PHE A 96 -6.58 25.73 0.08
N VAL A 97 -6.97 26.26 1.23
CA VAL A 97 -7.42 25.46 2.39
C VAL A 97 -8.72 24.73 2.06
N ASP A 98 -9.70 25.42 1.49
CA ASP A 98 -10.98 24.81 1.10
C ASP A 98 -10.79 23.66 0.10
N TYR A 99 -9.88 23.84 -0.85
CA TYR A 99 -9.51 22.81 -1.79
C TYR A 99 -8.95 21.58 -1.09
N ASN A 100 -7.98 21.75 -0.17
CA ASN A 100 -7.41 20.64 0.58
C ASN A 100 -8.44 19.93 1.47
N ILE A 101 -9.35 20.68 2.10
CA ILE A 101 -10.46 20.11 2.89
C ILE A 101 -11.38 19.29 1.99
N HIS A 102 -11.66 19.77 0.79
CA HIS A 102 -12.48 19.04 -0.17
C HIS A 102 -11.82 17.72 -0.60
N ASP A 103 -10.53 17.74 -0.93
CA ASP A 103 -9.78 16.53 -1.29
C ASP A 103 -9.79 15.48 -0.16
N VAL A 104 -9.62 15.90 1.09
CA VAL A 104 -9.72 15.01 2.26
C VAL A 104 -11.13 14.44 2.40
N ARG A 105 -12.17 15.26 2.22
CA ARG A 105 -13.57 14.81 2.27
C ARG A 105 -13.88 13.78 1.18
N LEU A 106 -13.34 13.96 -0.02
CA LEU A 106 -13.49 12.97 -1.11
C LEU A 106 -12.88 11.63 -0.72
N LEU A 107 -11.69 11.62 -0.12
CA LEU A 107 -11.06 10.37 0.34
C LEU A 107 -11.90 9.66 1.40
N VAL A 108 -12.43 10.40 2.38
CA VAL A 108 -13.32 9.83 3.42
C VAL A 108 -14.58 9.22 2.80
N ARG A 109 -15.18 9.89 1.82
CA ARG A 109 -16.38 9.41 1.14
C ARG A 109 -16.11 8.22 0.23
N LEU A 110 -14.96 8.20 -0.44
CA LEU A 110 -14.49 7.05 -1.21
C LEU A 110 -14.35 5.83 -0.31
N ASP A 111 -13.67 5.98 0.84
CA ASP A 111 -13.49 4.86 1.75
C ASP A 111 -14.80 4.41 2.40
N ALA A 112 -15.69 5.35 2.74
CA ALA A 112 -17.02 5.02 3.26
C ALA A 112 -17.86 4.19 2.27
N LYS A 113 -17.67 4.39 0.96
CA LYS A 113 -18.33 3.61 -0.09
C LYS A 113 -17.63 2.28 -0.37
N LEU A 114 -16.31 2.31 -0.50
CA LEU A 114 -15.52 1.16 -0.97
C LEU A 114 -15.09 0.23 0.16
N MET A 115 -14.99 0.73 1.40
CA MET A 115 -14.57 0.01 2.61
C MET A 115 -13.19 -0.68 2.46
N TYR A 116 -12.30 -0.12 1.66
CA TYR A 116 -11.01 -0.71 1.38
C TYR A 116 -10.05 -0.66 2.56
N MET A 117 -10.17 0.36 3.41
CA MET A 117 -9.39 0.42 4.66
C MET A 117 -9.82 -0.66 5.64
N ASP A 118 -11.12 -0.98 5.70
CA ASP A 118 -11.62 -2.09 6.53
C ASP A 118 -11.18 -3.44 5.96
N LEU A 119 -11.16 -3.60 4.64
CA LEU A 119 -10.62 -4.79 4.00
C LEU A 119 -9.13 -4.96 4.31
N ALA A 120 -8.32 -3.90 4.21
CA ALA A 120 -6.91 -3.95 4.56
C ALA A 120 -6.71 -4.33 6.05
N ARG A 121 -7.53 -3.78 6.94
CA ARG A 121 -7.52 -4.12 8.38
C ARG A 121 -7.86 -5.59 8.61
N MET A 122 -8.88 -6.10 7.93
CA MET A 122 -9.28 -7.50 8.02
C MET A 122 -8.17 -8.44 7.52
N LEU A 123 -7.51 -8.12 6.40
CA LEU A 123 -6.38 -8.89 5.89
C LEU A 123 -5.19 -8.86 6.84
N SER A 124 -4.88 -7.72 7.45
CA SER A 124 -3.85 -7.60 8.49
C SER A 124 -4.15 -8.52 9.68
N TYR A 125 -5.39 -8.54 10.14
CA TYR A 125 -5.83 -9.38 11.24
C TYR A 125 -5.78 -10.88 10.91
N ILE A 126 -6.29 -11.27 9.75
CA ILE A 126 -6.28 -12.68 9.30
C ILE A 126 -4.84 -13.16 9.08
N GLY A 127 -4.01 -12.35 8.43
CA GLY A 127 -2.62 -12.67 8.13
C GLY A 127 -1.68 -12.52 9.30
N LEU A 128 -2.12 -11.91 10.42
CA LEU A 128 -1.26 -11.52 11.54
C LEU A 128 -0.01 -10.76 11.10
N THR A 129 -0.21 -9.84 10.17
CA THR A 129 0.83 -8.98 9.61
C THR A 129 0.61 -7.52 10.05
N PRO A 130 1.66 -6.70 10.09
CA PRO A 130 1.51 -5.28 10.31
C PRO A 130 0.58 -4.64 9.26
N PHE A 131 -0.19 -3.62 9.65
CA PHE A 131 -1.19 -2.99 8.80
C PHE A 131 -0.59 -2.43 7.49
N ASN A 132 0.60 -1.86 7.54
CA ASN A 132 1.33 -1.38 6.36
C ASN A 132 1.80 -2.50 5.40
N ALA A 133 1.81 -3.75 5.85
CA ALA A 133 2.15 -4.92 5.03
C ALA A 133 0.92 -5.70 4.52
N ALA A 134 -0.28 -5.29 4.93
CA ALA A 134 -1.53 -5.98 4.59
C ALA A 134 -1.87 -5.96 3.08
N LEU A 135 -1.31 -5.00 2.32
CA LEU A 135 -1.47 -4.94 0.87
C LEU A 135 -0.62 -6.00 0.13
N GLY A 136 0.33 -6.62 0.83
CA GLY A 136 1.20 -7.65 0.27
C GLY A 136 0.63 -9.05 0.49
N THR A 137 0.21 -9.73 -0.58
CA THR A 137 -0.32 -11.10 -0.52
C THR A 137 0.67 -12.06 0.16
N ILE A 138 1.97 -11.97 -0.16
CA ILE A 138 3.01 -12.82 0.41
C ILE A 138 3.11 -12.62 1.93
N SER A 139 3.04 -11.37 2.40
CA SER A 139 3.12 -11.05 3.83
C SER A 139 1.95 -11.68 4.61
N THR A 140 0.73 -11.58 4.06
CA THR A 140 -0.48 -12.14 4.66
C THR A 140 -0.43 -13.66 4.73
N VAL A 141 -0.03 -14.31 3.63
CA VAL A 141 0.11 -15.77 3.57
C VAL A 141 1.20 -16.27 4.51
N ASN A 142 2.37 -15.63 4.53
CA ASN A 142 3.46 -16.00 5.41
C ASN A 142 3.09 -15.87 6.90
N GLY A 143 2.45 -14.76 7.28
CA GLY A 143 2.01 -14.57 8.66
C GLY A 143 1.07 -15.69 9.10
N ARG A 144 0.09 -16.03 8.27
CA ARG A 144 -0.85 -17.13 8.56
C ARG A 144 -0.15 -18.48 8.60
N ALA A 145 0.74 -18.77 7.65
CA ALA A 145 1.49 -20.01 7.60
C ALA A 145 2.36 -20.23 8.86
N ILE A 146 3.01 -19.18 9.37
CA ILE A 146 3.79 -19.24 10.61
C ILE A 146 2.91 -19.61 11.80
N VAL A 147 1.72 -19.01 11.88
CA VAL A 147 0.80 -19.31 12.99
C VAL A 147 0.28 -20.74 12.93
N GLU A 148 -0.11 -21.21 11.76
CA GLU A 148 -0.60 -22.57 11.58
C GLU A 148 0.52 -23.60 11.82
N ALA A 149 1.75 -23.31 11.42
CA ALA A 149 2.89 -24.16 11.72
C ALA A 149 3.16 -24.29 13.23
N ARG A 150 3.01 -23.19 13.97
CA ARG A 150 3.18 -23.17 15.43
C ARG A 150 2.07 -23.92 16.21
N LYS A 151 0.89 -24.06 15.62
CA LYS A 151 -0.22 -24.82 16.23
C LYS A 151 -0.08 -26.32 16.09
N GLN A 152 0.85 -26.81 15.27
CA GLN A 152 1.07 -28.25 15.10
C GLN A 152 1.76 -28.83 16.33
N ASP A 153 1.58 -30.13 16.55
CA ASP A 153 2.24 -30.89 17.61
C ASP A 153 3.15 -31.97 16.98
N PRO A 154 4.49 -31.88 17.10
CA PRO A 154 5.24 -30.75 17.72
C PRO A 154 5.18 -29.46 16.87
N PRO A 155 5.33 -28.29 17.51
CA PRO A 155 5.32 -27.01 16.79
C PRO A 155 6.44 -26.94 15.73
N ARG A 156 6.09 -26.54 14.52
CA ARG A 156 7.06 -26.36 13.43
C ARG A 156 7.52 -24.92 13.34
N VAL A 157 8.79 -24.76 13.08
CA VAL A 157 9.42 -23.45 12.79
C VAL A 157 9.59 -23.34 11.28
N ILE A 158 9.00 -22.30 10.69
CA ILE A 158 9.24 -21.96 9.29
C ILE A 158 10.52 -21.12 9.28
N PRO A 159 11.59 -21.58 8.58
CA PRO A 159 12.81 -20.81 8.49
C PRO A 159 12.53 -19.52 7.72
N THR A 160 12.97 -18.39 8.27
CA THR A 160 13.02 -17.14 7.53
C THR A 160 14.09 -17.25 6.45
N PHE A 161 13.71 -16.97 5.21
CA PHE A 161 14.69 -16.82 4.15
C PHE A 161 15.59 -15.64 4.48
N VAL A 162 16.81 -15.91 4.92
CA VAL A 162 17.87 -14.92 4.87
C VAL A 162 18.13 -14.70 3.39
N LYS A 163 18.04 -13.47 2.92
CA LYS A 163 18.51 -13.10 1.59
C LYS A 163 20.01 -13.46 1.53
N GLY A 164 20.30 -14.67 1.08
CA GLY A 164 21.65 -15.06 0.74
C GLY A 164 22.07 -14.29 -0.50
N ASP A 165 23.28 -13.80 -0.51
CA ASP A 165 23.95 -13.33 -1.71
C ASP A 165 23.89 -14.41 -2.78
N ASP A 166 23.64 -13.96 -4.02
CA ASP A 166 23.75 -14.75 -5.25
C ASP A 166 23.08 -16.13 -5.26
N ARG A 167 21.76 -16.17 -5.34
CA ARG A 167 21.10 -17.35 -5.87
C ARG A 167 21.16 -17.32 -7.39
N THR A 168 22.24 -17.87 -7.92
CA THR A 168 22.37 -18.27 -9.33
C THR A 168 21.57 -19.55 -9.64
N GLU A 169 20.91 -20.15 -8.64
CA GLU A 169 20.02 -21.29 -8.88
C GLU A 169 18.78 -20.81 -9.63
N LYS A 170 18.73 -21.13 -10.91
CA LYS A 170 17.51 -21.06 -11.69
C LYS A 170 16.49 -21.97 -11.03
N TYR A 171 15.42 -21.40 -10.48
CA TYR A 171 14.25 -22.20 -10.16
C TYR A 171 13.72 -22.80 -11.47
N GLU A 172 13.59 -24.13 -11.52
CA GLU A 172 12.72 -24.72 -12.54
C GLU A 172 11.35 -24.08 -12.40
N GLY A 173 10.86 -23.49 -13.48
CA GLY A 173 9.53 -22.91 -13.52
C GLY A 173 8.46 -23.95 -13.18
N ALA A 174 7.24 -23.48 -12.94
CA ALA A 174 6.11 -24.36 -12.75
C ALA A 174 6.03 -25.35 -13.94
N TYR A 175 5.72 -26.63 -13.64
CA TYR A 175 5.49 -27.63 -14.66
C TYR A 175 4.40 -27.13 -15.62
N VAL A 176 4.74 -26.95 -16.86
CA VAL A 176 3.81 -26.64 -17.94
C VAL A 176 3.60 -27.94 -18.72
N GLY A 177 2.51 -28.63 -18.47
CA GLY A 177 2.14 -29.78 -19.25
C GLY A 177 1.80 -29.39 -20.69
N GLU A 178 2.12 -30.27 -21.64
CA GLU A 178 1.67 -30.09 -23.03
C GLU A 178 0.14 -30.07 -23.09
N PRO A 179 -0.50 -29.08 -23.73
CA PRO A 179 -1.95 -29.06 -23.85
C PRO A 179 -2.42 -30.24 -24.66
N GLN A 180 -3.38 -30.99 -24.11
CA GLN A 180 -4.02 -32.05 -24.87
C GLN A 180 -4.84 -31.43 -26.00
N ARG A 181 -4.55 -31.81 -27.24
CA ARG A 181 -5.29 -31.37 -28.42
C ARG A 181 -6.64 -32.12 -28.48
N GLY A 182 -7.72 -31.38 -28.54
CA GLY A 182 -9.07 -31.92 -28.71
C GLY A 182 -10.12 -31.11 -27.93
N PHE A 183 -11.37 -31.38 -28.22
CA PHE A 183 -12.50 -30.91 -27.42
C PHE A 183 -12.49 -31.67 -26.08
N GLN A 184 -12.44 -30.96 -24.99
CA GLN A 184 -12.58 -31.54 -23.65
C GLN A 184 -13.93 -31.10 -23.09
N ASP A 185 -14.84 -32.05 -22.91
CA ASP A 185 -16.10 -31.83 -22.20
C ASP A 185 -15.83 -31.93 -20.68
N ASN A 186 -16.43 -31.01 -19.91
CA ASN A 186 -16.34 -30.98 -18.44
C ASN A 186 -14.96 -30.75 -17.82
N VAL A 187 -14.22 -29.74 -18.30
CA VAL A 187 -13.07 -29.22 -17.57
C VAL A 187 -13.60 -28.23 -16.54
N ILE A 188 -13.56 -28.60 -15.25
CA ILE A 188 -13.80 -27.71 -14.10
C ILE A 188 -12.50 -27.04 -13.72
#